data_080affde88ba0e816fb20ed25bafceb7
#
_entry.id   080affde88ba0e816fb20ed25bafceb7
#
_cell.length_a   1.000
_cell.length_b   1.000
_cell.length_c   1.000
_cell.angle_alpha   90.00
_cell.angle_beta   90.00
_cell.angle_gamma   90.00
#
_symmetry.space_group_name_H-M   'P 1'
#
loop_
_entity.id
_entity.type
_entity.pdbx_description
1 polymer ?
#
loop_
_entity_poly.entity_id
_entity_poly.type
_entity_poly.pdbx_seq_one_letter_code
_entity_poly.pdbx_strand_id
1 'polypeptide(L)'
;QLLGNVTPGSVDFVKERLSPMLSPEIYQDVIDAIEIQSKQIKEDRVTMRFEPRFVEYEEKSDKVFAYGYSYVKGASSQQEERGERTYEFVLKISNYAPSLDYMETYMGKPRTKAVLEQLKRKEEEKERRTNEAQR
;
A
#
# COMPACT_ATOMS: atom_id res chain seq x y z
N GLN A 1 15.99 4.55 1.17
CA GLN A 1 15.81 4.91 1.68
C GLN A 1 14.75 4.84 1.92
N LEU A 2 14.18 4.73 1.75
CA LEU A 2 13.49 4.60 2.30
C LEU A 2 12.52 5.31 2.51
N LEU A 3 11.80 5.00 3.24
CA LEU A 3 10.85 5.91 3.75
C LEU A 3 11.58 7.16 4.15
N GLY A 4 12.78 7.01 4.62
CA GLY A 4 13.62 8.12 4.95
C GLY A 4 14.12 8.91 3.77
N ASN A 5 13.86 8.44 2.56
CA ASN A 5 14.28 9.15 1.36
C ASN A 5 13.20 10.01 0.74
N VAL A 6 12.11 10.19 1.43
CA VAL A 6 11.08 11.11 0.96
C VAL A 6 11.61 12.53 1.09
N THR A 7 11.81 13.19 -0.05
CA THR A 7 12.31 14.56 -0.08
C THR A 7 11.15 15.53 0.13
N PRO A 8 11.43 16.78 0.55
CA PRO A 8 10.38 17.80 0.61
C PRO A 8 9.63 17.96 -0.70
N GLY A 9 10.34 17.87 -1.83
CA GLY A 9 9.72 17.95 -3.14
C GLY A 9 8.74 16.81 -3.41
N SER A 10 9.08 15.59 -2.93
CA SER A 10 8.19 14.44 -3.07
C SER A 10 6.91 14.62 -2.27
N VAL A 11 7.03 15.18 -1.06
CA VAL A 11 5.87 15.46 -0.21
C VAL A 11 4.98 16.50 -0.88
N ASP A 12 5.55 17.56 -1.41
CA ASP A 12 4.80 18.60 -2.11
C ASP A 12 4.10 18.05 -3.34
N PHE A 13 4.78 17.19 -4.10
CA PHE A 13 4.21 16.54 -5.26
C PHE A 13 2.98 15.70 -4.87
N VAL A 14 3.09 14.94 -3.80
CA VAL A 14 1.99 14.14 -3.28
C VAL A 14 0.82 15.04 -2.89
N LYS A 15 1.07 16.15 -2.22
CA LYS A 15 0.03 17.10 -1.84
C LYS A 15 -0.71 17.69 -3.03
N GLU A 16 0.01 18.01 -4.09
CA GLU A 16 -0.59 18.58 -5.31
C GLU A 16 -1.42 17.57 -6.09
N ARG A 17 -0.97 16.33 -6.14
CA ARG A 17 -1.60 15.28 -6.92
C ARG A 17 -2.74 14.59 -6.19
N LEU A 18 -2.58 14.45 -4.89
CA LEU A 18 -3.51 13.70 -4.07
C LEU A 18 -4.36 14.68 -3.28
N SER A 19 -5.50 14.43 -3.01
CA SER A 19 -6.49 15.21 -2.33
C SER A 19 -5.91 16.22 -1.32
N PRO A 20 -6.56 17.38 -1.11
CA PRO A 20 -6.23 18.27 0.00
C PRO A 20 -6.26 17.61 1.35
N MET A 21 -6.88 16.42 1.45
CA MET A 21 -6.92 15.66 2.70
C MET A 21 -5.62 14.95 3.01
N LEU A 22 -4.74 14.76 2.04
CA LEU A 22 -3.46 14.08 2.28
C LEU A 22 -2.41 15.11 2.69
N SER A 23 -2.45 15.48 3.95
CA SER A 23 -1.50 16.43 4.53
C SER A 23 -0.14 15.75 4.79
N PRO A 24 0.92 16.54 5.03
CA PRO A 24 2.21 15.96 5.43
C PRO A 24 2.11 15.12 6.71
N GLU A 25 1.21 15.46 7.60
CA GLU A 25 0.98 14.68 8.83
C GLU A 25 0.44 13.30 8.53
N ILE A 26 -0.54 13.22 7.62
CA ILE A 26 -1.09 11.93 7.18
C ILE A 26 -0.02 11.12 6.48
N TYR A 27 0.77 11.76 5.64
CA TYR A 27 1.87 11.08 4.96
C TYR A 27 2.84 10.49 5.98
N GLN A 28 3.18 11.25 7.02
CA GLN A 28 4.09 10.77 8.05
C GLN A 28 3.48 9.60 8.84
N ASP A 29 2.18 9.63 9.09
CA ASP A 29 1.48 8.54 9.75
C ASP A 29 1.57 7.25 8.94
N VAL A 30 1.45 7.34 7.61
CA VAL A 30 1.62 6.19 6.71
C VAL A 30 3.03 5.62 6.85
N ILE A 31 4.03 6.49 6.83
CA ILE A 31 5.43 6.09 6.94
C ILE A 31 5.69 5.40 8.28
N ASP A 32 5.19 5.98 9.36
CA ASP A 32 5.39 5.43 10.70
C ASP A 32 4.73 4.05 10.83
N ALA A 33 3.55 3.87 10.28
CA ALA A 33 2.86 2.59 10.32
C ALA A 33 3.65 1.51 9.56
N ILE A 34 4.22 1.87 8.41
CA ILE A 34 5.02 0.94 7.62
C ILE A 34 6.30 0.56 8.37
N GLU A 35 6.94 1.51 9.04
CA GLU A 35 8.14 1.24 9.83
C GLU A 35 7.87 0.30 10.99
N ILE A 36 6.74 0.42 11.65
CA ILE A 36 6.34 -0.48 12.72
C ILE A 36 6.19 -1.91 12.19
N GLN A 37 5.55 -2.07 11.03
CA GLN A 37 5.41 -3.37 10.39
C GLN A 37 6.77 -3.99 10.05
N SER A 38 7.69 -3.18 9.56
CA SER A 38 9.03 -3.64 9.23
C SER A 38 9.80 -4.13 10.46
N LYS A 39 9.61 -3.48 11.61
CA LYS A 39 10.24 -3.90 12.87
C LYS A 39 9.73 -5.25 13.33
N GLN A 40 8.42 -5.49 13.21
CA GLN A 40 7.84 -6.78 13.58
C GLN A 40 8.42 -7.92 12.77
N ILE A 41 8.65 -7.70 11.49
CA ILE A 41 9.25 -8.69 10.61
C ILE A 41 10.69 -8.99 11.02
N LYS A 42 11.43 -7.98 11.47
CA LYS A 42 12.81 -8.18 11.94
C LYS A 42 12.93 -9.14 13.12
N GLU A 43 11.94 -9.17 13.99
CA GLU A 43 11.96 -10.07 15.14
C GLU A 43 11.96 -11.54 14.74
N ASP A 44 11.45 -11.87 13.55
CA ASP A 44 11.47 -13.23 13.02
C ASP A 44 12.74 -13.54 12.22
N ARG A 45 13.80 -12.76 12.43
CA ARG A 45 15.10 -12.88 11.76
C ARG A 45 15.03 -12.68 10.25
N VAL A 46 13.97 -12.04 9.78
CA VAL A 46 13.83 -11.62 8.40
C VAL A 46 13.93 -10.11 8.41
N THR A 47 14.76 -9.57 7.55
CA THR A 47 14.81 -8.12 7.39
C THR A 47 14.01 -7.72 6.17
N MET A 48 13.19 -6.69 6.33
CA MET A 48 12.44 -6.14 5.22
C MET A 48 12.71 -4.63 5.13
N ARG A 49 12.93 -4.19 3.91
CA ARG A 49 13.08 -2.77 3.60
C ARG A 49 12.02 -2.40 2.58
N PHE A 50 11.35 -1.28 2.78
CA PHE A 50 10.34 -0.82 1.84
C PHE A 50 10.78 0.51 1.22
N GLU A 51 10.74 0.57 -0.11
CA GLU A 51 11.07 1.76 -0.86
C GLU A 51 9.80 2.28 -1.52
N PRO A 52 9.22 3.36 -1.01
CA PRO A 52 7.97 3.87 -1.57
C PRO A 52 8.17 4.46 -2.97
N ARG A 53 7.22 4.17 -3.84
CA ARG A 53 7.20 4.73 -5.20
C ARG A 53 6.15 5.82 -5.30
N PHE A 54 4.99 5.60 -4.71
CA PHE A 54 3.96 6.63 -4.63
C PHE A 54 2.99 6.33 -3.49
N VAL A 55 2.30 7.37 -3.07
CA VAL A 55 1.20 7.29 -2.11
C VAL A 55 0.01 7.95 -2.79
N GLU A 56 -1.11 7.24 -2.85
CA GLU A 56 -2.33 7.69 -3.50
C GLU A 56 -3.50 7.67 -2.54
N TYR A 57 -4.35 8.67 -2.65
CA TYR A 57 -5.62 8.69 -1.95
C TYR A 57 -6.74 8.42 -2.96
N GLU A 58 -7.60 7.46 -2.65
CA GLU A 58 -8.77 7.15 -3.45
C GLU A 58 -10.02 7.69 -2.75
N GLU A 59 -10.60 8.73 -3.31
CA GLU A 59 -11.75 9.41 -2.71
C GLU A 59 -12.97 8.49 -2.57
N LYS A 60 -13.22 7.65 -3.57
CA LYS A 60 -14.39 6.77 -3.57
C LYS A 60 -14.41 5.76 -2.43
N SER A 61 -13.26 5.36 -1.96
CA SER A 61 -13.15 4.36 -0.89
C SER A 61 -12.57 4.92 0.41
N ASP A 62 -12.15 6.18 0.39
CA ASP A 62 -11.41 6.82 1.48
C ASP A 62 -10.16 6.06 1.88
N LYS A 63 -9.56 5.36 0.92
CA LYS A 63 -8.34 4.60 1.15
C LYS A 63 -7.11 5.36 0.71
N VAL A 64 -6.04 5.16 1.49
CA VAL A 64 -4.71 5.63 1.13
C VAL A 64 -3.88 4.40 0.81
N PHE A 65 -3.27 4.39 -0.37
CA PHE A 65 -2.41 3.29 -0.81
C PHE A 65 -0.97 3.78 -0.87
N ALA A 66 -0.09 3.08 -0.17
CA ALA A 66 1.35 3.30 -0.29
C ALA A 66 1.93 2.12 -1.06
N TYR A 67 2.39 2.38 -2.27
CA TYR A 67 2.93 1.35 -3.16
C TYR A 67 4.42 1.54 -3.32
N GLY A 68 5.14 0.45 -3.36
CA GLY A 68 6.57 0.50 -3.60
C GLY A 68 7.17 -0.88 -3.74
N TYR A 69 8.49 -0.92 -3.64
CA TYR A 69 9.24 -2.16 -3.68
C TYR A 69 9.61 -2.59 -2.27
N SER A 70 9.41 -3.86 -1.99
CA SER A 70 9.90 -4.47 -0.75
C SER A 70 11.12 -5.30 -1.07
N TYR A 71 12.09 -5.25 -0.17
CA TYR A 71 13.33 -6.01 -0.26
C TYR A 71 13.41 -6.86 0.99
N VAL A 72 13.36 -8.16 0.78
CA VAL A 72 13.31 -9.12 1.89
C VAL A 72 14.57 -9.97 1.88
N LYS A 73 15.19 -10.09 3.04
CA LYS A 73 16.39 -10.89 3.22
C LYS A 73 16.19 -11.81 4.43
N GLY A 74 16.27 -13.11 4.20
CA GLY A 74 16.19 -14.08 5.28
C GLY A 74 17.50 -14.16 6.06
N ALA A 75 17.45 -14.72 7.28
CA ALA A 75 18.61 -14.82 8.17
C ALA A 75 19.77 -15.59 7.58
N SER A 76 19.46 -16.61 6.77
CA SER A 76 20.49 -17.49 6.18
C SER A 76 20.83 -17.11 4.74
N SER A 77 20.22 -16.08 4.19
CA SER A 77 20.42 -15.68 2.81
C SER A 77 21.27 -14.44 2.71
N GLN A 78 22.19 -14.42 1.75
CA GLN A 78 22.99 -13.23 1.45
C GLN A 78 22.30 -12.30 0.46
N GLN A 79 21.23 -12.78 -0.20
CA GLN A 79 20.57 -12.03 -1.24
C GLN A 79 19.21 -11.51 -0.78
N GLU A 80 18.92 -10.28 -1.18
CA GLU A 80 17.59 -9.70 -0.99
C GLU A 80 16.70 -10.09 -2.16
N GLU A 81 15.46 -10.44 -1.86
CA GLU A 81 14.45 -10.63 -2.89
C GLU A 81 13.60 -9.37 -2.99
N ARG A 82 13.48 -8.84 -4.19
CA ARG A 82 12.67 -7.67 -4.46
C ARG A 82 11.28 -8.07 -4.95
N GLY A 83 10.27 -7.42 -4.40
CA GLY A 83 8.91 -7.59 -4.86
C GLY A 83 8.15 -6.27 -4.81
N GLU A 84 6.98 -6.25 -5.41
CA GLU A 84 6.08 -5.11 -5.28
C GLU A 84 5.18 -5.33 -4.07
N ARG A 85 4.92 -4.26 -3.33
CA ARG A 85 4.08 -4.32 -2.13
C ARG A 85 3.25 -3.07 -1.98
N THR A 86 2.04 -3.25 -1.50
CA THR A 86 1.13 -2.16 -1.20
C THR A 86 0.70 -2.24 0.26
N TYR A 87 0.61 -1.08 0.89
CA TYR A 87 0.01 -0.92 2.21
C TYR A 87 -1.26 -0.11 2.05
N GLU A 88 -2.36 -0.61 2.59
CA GLU A 88 -3.66 0.05 2.55
C GLU A 88 -4.04 0.61 3.91
N PHE A 89 -4.54 1.83 3.91
CA PHE A 89 -5.04 2.49 5.10
C PHE A 89 -6.41 3.09 4.79
N VAL A 90 -7.22 3.28 5.81
CA VAL A 90 -8.48 4.03 5.69
C VAL A 90 -8.28 5.39 6.32
N LEU A 91 -8.63 6.43 5.57
CA LEU A 91 -8.62 7.79 6.09
C LEU A 91 -9.97 8.07 6.74
N LYS A 92 -9.93 8.44 8.01
CA LYS A 92 -11.11 8.83 8.77
C LYS A 92 -10.97 10.24 9.26
N ILE A 93 -12.08 10.97 9.27
CA ILE A 93 -12.11 12.32 9.80
C ILE A 93 -13.04 12.31 11.00
N SER A 94 -12.50 12.67 12.15
CA SER A 94 -13.24 12.73 13.38
C SER A 94 -12.93 14.05 14.09
N ASN A 95 -13.96 14.81 14.45
CA ASN A 95 -13.80 16.11 15.10
C ASN A 95 -12.85 17.04 14.30
N TYR A 96 -13.00 17.04 12.97
CA TYR A 96 -12.18 17.83 12.04
C TYR A 96 -10.72 17.44 12.00
N ALA A 97 -10.34 16.33 12.62
CA ALA A 97 -8.99 15.83 12.59
C ALA A 97 -8.91 14.54 11.76
N PRO A 98 -8.05 14.50 10.74
CA PRO A 98 -7.86 13.27 9.97
C PRO A 98 -7.03 12.27 10.75
N SER A 99 -7.35 10.99 10.58
CA SER A 99 -6.59 9.89 11.15
C SER A 99 -6.56 8.72 10.18
N LEU A 100 -5.59 7.85 10.33
CA LEU A 100 -5.44 6.67 9.50
C LEU A 100 -5.60 5.41 10.33
N ASP A 101 -6.44 4.51 9.83
CA ASP A 101 -6.49 3.15 10.36
C ASP A 101 -5.75 2.26 9.37
N TYR A 102 -4.90 1.40 9.89
CA TYR A 102 -4.23 0.40 9.08
C TYR A 102 -5.22 -0.69 8.69
N MET A 103 -5.22 -1.06 7.43
CA MET A 103 -6.08 -2.13 6.95
C MET A 103 -5.33 -3.39 6.61
N GLU A 104 -4.42 -3.33 5.66
CA GLU A 104 -3.70 -4.51 5.26
C GLU A 104 -2.49 -4.19 4.39
N THR A 105 -1.65 -5.18 4.20
CA THR A 105 -0.56 -5.13 3.24
C THR A 105 -0.59 -6.40 2.40
N TYR A 106 -0.17 -6.30 1.16
CA TYR A 106 -0.16 -7.43 0.23
C TYR A 106 0.89 -7.20 -0.85
N MET A 107 1.26 -8.27 -1.51
CA MET A 107 2.17 -8.19 -2.66
C MET A 107 1.41 -7.67 -3.86
N GLY A 108 2.10 -6.88 -4.69
CA GLY A 108 1.52 -6.36 -5.91
C GLY A 108 1.05 -4.93 -5.80
N LYS A 109 0.34 -4.51 -6.83
CA LYS A 109 -0.12 -3.14 -6.98
C LYS A 109 -1.38 -2.84 -6.15
N PRO A 110 -1.68 -1.55 -5.93
CA PRO A 110 -2.87 -1.18 -5.16
C PRO A 110 -4.15 -1.78 -5.74
N ARG A 111 -4.96 -2.32 -4.86
CA ARG A 111 -6.28 -2.86 -5.21
C ARG A 111 -7.31 -1.74 -5.08
N THR A 112 -7.26 -0.82 -6.03
CA THR A 112 -8.22 0.27 -6.10
C THR A 112 -9.61 -0.29 -6.42
N LYS A 113 -10.62 0.55 -6.28
CA LYS A 113 -11.98 0.17 -6.58
C LYS A 113 -12.13 -0.31 -8.02
N ALA A 114 -11.46 0.36 -8.96
CA ALA A 114 -11.46 -0.03 -10.37
C ALA A 114 -10.82 -1.41 -10.59
N VAL A 115 -9.70 -1.67 -9.92
CA VAL A 115 -9.02 -2.96 -10.00
C VAL A 115 -9.89 -4.07 -9.44
N LEU A 116 -10.53 -3.84 -8.29
CA LEU A 116 -11.42 -4.81 -7.67
C LEU A 116 -12.61 -5.15 -8.58
N GLU A 117 -13.17 -4.15 -9.25
CA GLU A 117 -14.25 -4.37 -10.19
C GLU A 117 -13.81 -5.20 -11.40
N GLN A 118 -12.61 -4.96 -11.90
CA GLN A 118 -12.04 -5.75 -12.99
C GLN A 118 -11.83 -7.21 -12.58
N LEU A 119 -11.31 -7.44 -11.40
CA LEU A 119 -11.09 -8.78 -10.88
C LEU A 119 -12.40 -9.52 -10.71
N LYS A 120 -13.42 -8.84 -10.22
CA LYS A 120 -14.75 -9.41 -10.06
C LYS A 120 -15.35 -9.83 -11.40
N ARG A 121 -15.23 -8.98 -12.41
CA ARG A 121 -15.73 -9.29 -13.76
C ARG A 121 -15.01 -10.48 -14.39
N LYS A 122 -13.70 -10.57 -14.21
CA LYS A 122 -12.91 -11.69 -14.72
C LYS A 122 -13.32 -12.99 -14.04
N GLU A 123 -13.57 -12.94 -12.75
CA GLU A 123 -13.99 -14.11 -12.00
C GLU A 123 -15.37 -14.60 -12.40
N GLU A 124 -16.32 -13.68 -12.58
CA GLU A 124 -17.67 -13.99 -13.07
C GLU A 124 -17.63 -14.59 -14.47
N GLU A 125 -16.81 -14.04 -15.34
CA GLU A 125 -16.64 -14.57 -16.70
C GLU A 125 -16.04 -15.97 -16.69
N LYS A 126 -15.07 -16.21 -15.82
CA LYS A 126 -14.46 -17.53 -15.67
C LYS A 126 -15.47 -18.56 -15.16
N GLU A 127 -16.29 -18.20 -14.20
CA GLU A 127 -17.35 -19.07 -13.68
C GLU A 127 -18.37 -19.39 -14.77
N ARG A 128 -18.77 -18.40 -15.54
CA ARG A 128 -19.71 -18.59 -16.64
C ARG A 128 -19.16 -19.57 -17.68
N ARG A 129 -17.89 -19.43 -18.06
CA ARG A 129 -17.23 -20.33 -19.01
C ARG A 129 -17.15 -21.74 -18.46
N THR A 130 -16.85 -21.88 -17.18
CA THR A 130 -16.81 -23.19 -16.54
C THR A 130 -18.19 -23.86 -16.55
N ASN A 131 -19.22 -23.09 -16.23
CA ASN A 131 -20.60 -23.61 -16.24
C ASN A 131 -21.05 -24.01 -17.65
N GLU A 132 -20.69 -23.24 -18.66
CA GLU A 132 -21.00 -23.58 -20.06
C GLU A 132 -20.30 -24.86 -20.51
N ALA A 133 -19.05 -25.04 -20.07
CA ALA A 133 -18.26 -26.22 -20.41
C ALA A 133 -18.79 -27.51 -19.76
N GLN A 134 -19.56 -27.38 -18.69
CA GLN A 134 -20.14 -28.53 -17.98
C GLN A 134 -21.51 -28.95 -18.48
N ARG A 135 -22.05 -28.26 -19.46
CA ARG A 135 -23.35 -28.61 -20.06
C ARG A 135 -23.23 -29.64 -21.15
#